data_9812fc6c88c47de66e55de95872d09b8
#
_entry.id   9812fc6c88c47de66e55de95872d09b8
#
_cell.length_a   1.000
_cell.length_b   1.000
_cell.length_c   1.000
_cell.angle_alpha   90.00
_cell.angle_beta   90.00
_cell.angle_gamma   90.00
#
_symmetry.space_group_name_H-M   'P 1'
#
loop_
_entity.id
_entity.type
_entity.pdbx_description
1 polymer ?
#
loop_
_entity_poly.entity_id
_entity_poly.type
_entity_poly.pdbx_seq_one_letter_code
_entity_poly.pdbx_strand_id
1 'polypeptide(L)'
;VNALLRHAPELEARMRARGIAVSTWTDVPASSGMAGSSVLVLAVLAALRAHYGLSDKRYNDYVLAEIAQRAEEEEMGVVCGFADRYAPVFGDIAYLSYHGKLWHAPLGDEPFVTYEPLGRFCRELQFCVATTGLRRDSGSVHAPMRARYLAERRAGSGPLLALARQMGETAWRGKIALLRGDLAELGRQIDRNQELVDAMMRQCGFTAGAGVEVDLLVRAAKDAGALGAKLTGAGGGGAIFALAPPGCEAQVLDALRAAATAAGLVDSEVFAAPVTARGLTVERAA
;
A
#
# COMPACT_ATOMS: atom_id res chain seq x y z
N VAL A 1 -6.97 -18.22 7.34
CA VAL A 1 -6.68 -19.65 7.53
C VAL A 1 -6.93 -20.42 6.24
N ASN A 2 -8.12 -20.37 5.64
CA ASN A 2 -8.48 -21.15 4.45
C ASN A 2 -7.48 -20.98 3.29
N ALA A 3 -7.11 -19.75 2.96
CA ALA A 3 -6.10 -19.50 1.93
C ALA A 3 -4.77 -20.22 2.22
N LEU A 4 -4.32 -20.23 3.48
CA LEU A 4 -3.11 -20.97 3.86
C LEU A 4 -3.30 -22.47 3.73
N LEU A 5 -4.45 -23.02 4.14
CA LEU A 5 -4.76 -24.46 4.03
C LEU A 5 -4.77 -24.96 2.58
N ARG A 6 -5.19 -24.14 1.60
CA ARG A 6 -5.12 -24.50 0.17
C ARG A 6 -3.69 -24.72 -0.32
N HIS A 7 -2.72 -24.01 0.27
CA HIS A 7 -1.30 -24.10 -0.11
C HIS A 7 -0.47 -25.00 0.83
N ALA A 8 -0.98 -25.24 2.05
CA ALA A 8 -0.35 -26.05 3.10
C ALA A 8 -1.35 -27.07 3.68
N PRO A 9 -1.79 -28.06 2.91
CA PRO A 9 -2.80 -29.02 3.37
C PRO A 9 -2.35 -29.81 4.60
N GLU A 10 -1.05 -30.02 4.80
CA GLU A 10 -0.49 -30.62 6.01
C GLU A 10 -0.78 -29.82 7.30
N LEU A 11 -1.13 -28.57 7.18
CA LEU A 11 -1.50 -27.70 8.30
C LEU A 11 -2.82 -28.15 8.95
N GLU A 12 -3.79 -28.64 8.17
CA GLU A 12 -5.10 -29.04 8.69
C GLU A 12 -4.98 -30.12 9.78
N ALA A 13 -4.20 -31.15 9.53
CA ALA A 13 -3.96 -32.19 10.51
C ALA A 13 -3.29 -31.67 11.80
N ARG A 14 -2.34 -30.74 11.65
CA ARG A 14 -1.66 -30.11 12.80
C ARG A 14 -2.62 -29.23 13.61
N MET A 15 -3.49 -28.46 12.94
CA MET A 15 -4.52 -27.64 13.60
C MET A 15 -5.56 -28.48 14.34
N ARG A 16 -5.97 -29.63 13.78
CA ARG A 16 -6.86 -30.56 14.45
C ARG A 16 -6.22 -31.20 15.71
N ALA A 17 -4.93 -31.46 15.65
CA ALA A 17 -4.18 -32.03 16.78
C ALA A 17 -3.88 -31.01 17.88
N ARG A 18 -3.67 -29.74 17.50
CA ARG A 18 -3.31 -28.67 18.42
C ARG A 18 -3.95 -27.34 17.95
N GLY A 19 -4.97 -26.90 18.66
CA GLY A 19 -5.63 -25.63 18.43
C GLY A 19 -4.73 -24.43 18.76
N ILE A 20 -5.13 -23.25 18.30
CA ILE A 20 -4.47 -21.97 18.57
C ILE A 20 -5.51 -20.92 18.88
N ALA A 21 -5.24 -20.06 19.86
CA ALA A 21 -5.93 -18.81 20.06
C ALA A 21 -5.08 -17.67 19.47
N VAL A 22 -5.67 -16.82 18.65
CA VAL A 22 -4.98 -15.69 18.02
C VAL A 22 -5.66 -14.41 18.49
N SER A 23 -4.88 -13.49 19.05
CA SER A 23 -5.32 -12.14 19.35
C SER A 23 -4.56 -11.17 18.46
N THR A 24 -5.24 -10.19 17.91
CA THR A 24 -4.65 -9.16 17.05
C THR A 24 -5.02 -7.78 17.54
N TRP A 25 -4.09 -6.84 17.40
CA TRP A 25 -4.33 -5.40 17.60
C TRP A 25 -3.55 -4.63 16.54
N THR A 26 -3.92 -3.38 16.33
CA THR A 26 -3.26 -2.51 15.37
C THR A 26 -3.39 -1.04 15.78
N ASP A 27 -2.33 -0.28 15.59
CA ASP A 27 -2.33 1.17 15.72
C ASP A 27 -2.57 1.86 14.35
N VAL A 28 -2.73 1.07 13.27
CA VAL A 28 -3.05 1.63 11.96
C VAL A 28 -4.51 2.07 11.96
N PRO A 29 -4.80 3.37 11.69
CA PRO A 29 -6.16 3.87 11.64
C PRO A 29 -7.03 3.09 10.65
N ALA A 30 -8.24 2.73 11.05
CA ALA A 30 -9.13 1.92 10.24
C ALA A 30 -9.51 2.65 8.93
N SER A 31 -9.53 1.91 7.81
CA SER A 31 -9.90 2.43 6.49
C SER A 31 -9.06 3.62 6.00
N SER A 32 -7.86 3.80 6.54
CA SER A 32 -6.95 4.91 6.23
C SER A 32 -6.19 4.75 4.90
N GLY A 33 -6.30 3.61 4.23
CA GLY A 33 -5.49 3.32 3.02
C GLY A 33 -4.02 3.02 3.33
N MET A 34 -3.69 2.67 4.58
CA MET A 34 -2.35 2.33 5.04
C MET A 34 -2.19 0.82 5.28
N ALA A 35 -2.80 0.00 4.45
CA ALA A 35 -2.68 -1.47 4.44
C ALA A 35 -3.09 -2.20 5.74
N GLY A 36 -3.90 -1.58 6.63
CA GLY A 36 -4.24 -2.16 7.94
C GLY A 36 -4.81 -3.58 7.88
N SER A 37 -5.73 -3.86 6.94
CA SER A 37 -6.28 -5.21 6.72
C SER A 37 -5.18 -6.20 6.35
N SER A 38 -4.35 -5.84 5.40
CA SER A 38 -3.27 -6.71 4.89
C SER A 38 -2.22 -7.02 5.95
N VAL A 39 -1.88 -6.03 6.79
CA VAL A 39 -0.95 -6.21 7.92
C VAL A 39 -1.51 -7.25 8.91
N LEU A 40 -2.80 -7.18 9.25
CA LEU A 40 -3.44 -8.17 10.14
C LEU A 40 -3.42 -9.57 9.52
N VAL A 41 -3.76 -9.70 8.25
CA VAL A 41 -3.72 -11.00 7.53
C VAL A 41 -2.30 -11.57 7.54
N LEU A 42 -1.29 -10.75 7.25
CA LEU A 42 0.12 -11.16 7.25
C LEU A 42 0.59 -11.60 8.65
N ALA A 43 0.24 -10.84 9.69
CA ALA A 43 0.59 -11.18 11.07
C ALA A 43 0.02 -12.55 11.48
N VAL A 44 -1.25 -12.83 11.12
CA VAL A 44 -1.88 -14.13 11.38
C VAL A 44 -1.19 -15.24 10.58
N LEU A 45 -0.88 -15.04 9.30
CA LEU A 45 -0.20 -16.04 8.47
C LEU A 45 1.20 -16.35 9.02
N ALA A 46 1.95 -15.34 9.43
CA ALA A 46 3.28 -15.52 10.02
C ALA A 46 3.22 -16.24 11.37
N ALA A 47 2.25 -15.90 12.21
CA ALA A 47 2.02 -16.58 13.49
C ALA A 47 1.67 -18.05 13.27
N LEU A 48 0.80 -18.38 12.32
CA LEU A 48 0.46 -19.76 11.96
C LEU A 48 1.68 -20.53 11.43
N ARG A 49 2.47 -19.90 10.52
CA ARG A 49 3.72 -20.50 10.02
C ARG A 49 4.64 -20.87 11.17
N ALA A 50 4.88 -19.94 12.09
CA ALA A 50 5.80 -20.14 13.20
C ALA A 50 5.26 -21.16 14.23
N HIS A 51 3.98 -21.05 14.60
CA HIS A 51 3.36 -21.91 15.60
C HIS A 51 3.33 -23.39 15.17
N TYR A 52 2.97 -23.64 13.93
CA TYR A 52 2.87 -24.99 13.39
C TYR A 52 4.17 -25.49 12.73
N GLY A 53 5.24 -24.72 12.78
CA GLY A 53 6.54 -25.09 12.24
C GLY A 53 6.51 -25.40 10.74
N LEU A 54 5.79 -24.58 9.96
CA LEU A 54 5.82 -24.68 8.50
C LEU A 54 7.20 -24.25 8.01
N SER A 55 7.68 -24.90 6.95
CA SER A 55 9.00 -24.65 6.39
C SER A 55 9.15 -23.22 5.84
N ASP A 56 10.06 -22.43 6.39
CA ASP A 56 10.37 -21.08 5.89
C ASP A 56 10.92 -21.08 4.46
N LYS A 57 11.49 -22.18 4.01
CA LYS A 57 11.92 -22.32 2.61
C LYS A 57 10.73 -22.44 1.66
N ARG A 58 9.72 -23.22 2.03
CA ARG A 58 8.51 -23.44 1.21
C ARG A 58 7.51 -22.30 1.35
N TYR A 59 7.32 -21.79 2.57
CA TYR A 59 6.40 -20.72 2.91
C TYR A 59 7.17 -19.46 3.30
N ASN A 60 8.11 -19.04 2.45
CA ASN A 60 8.90 -17.83 2.68
C ASN A 60 8.04 -16.57 2.62
N ASP A 61 8.63 -15.44 2.90
CA ASP A 61 7.91 -14.17 3.02
C ASP A 61 7.26 -13.71 1.70
N TYR A 62 7.84 -14.06 0.53
CA TYR A 62 7.18 -13.86 -0.76
C TYR A 62 5.90 -14.67 -0.88
N VAL A 63 5.96 -15.94 -0.50
CA VAL A 63 4.80 -16.83 -0.52
C VAL A 63 3.72 -16.36 0.47
N LEU A 64 4.09 -15.86 1.65
CA LEU A 64 3.14 -15.29 2.61
C LEU A 64 2.43 -14.05 2.04
N ALA A 65 3.16 -13.15 1.37
CA ALA A 65 2.58 -11.99 0.72
C ALA A 65 1.56 -12.38 -0.36
N GLU A 66 1.87 -13.41 -1.17
CA GLU A 66 0.97 -13.94 -2.19
C GLU A 66 -0.28 -14.59 -1.58
N ILE A 67 -0.11 -15.40 -0.53
CA ILE A 67 -1.24 -16.03 0.18
C ILE A 67 -2.11 -14.97 0.85
N ALA A 68 -1.52 -13.90 1.40
CA ALA A 68 -2.27 -12.82 2.02
C ALA A 68 -3.17 -12.10 0.99
N GLN A 69 -2.66 -11.84 -0.21
CA GLN A 69 -3.45 -11.23 -1.27
C GLN A 69 -4.63 -12.13 -1.68
N ARG A 70 -4.39 -13.43 -1.83
CA ARG A 70 -5.45 -14.39 -2.13
C ARG A 70 -6.46 -14.53 -0.99
N ALA A 71 -6.02 -14.43 0.26
CA ALA A 71 -6.92 -14.45 1.41
C ALA A 71 -7.91 -13.28 1.38
N GLU A 72 -7.46 -12.08 1.02
CA GLU A 72 -8.35 -10.92 0.91
C GLU A 72 -9.24 -11.00 -0.34
N GLU A 73 -8.73 -11.44 -1.47
CA GLU A 73 -9.48 -11.46 -2.72
C GLU A 73 -10.43 -12.66 -2.83
N GLU A 74 -9.94 -13.87 -2.58
CA GLU A 74 -10.69 -15.11 -2.79
C GLU A 74 -11.58 -15.49 -1.60
N GLU A 75 -11.15 -15.18 -0.35
CA GLU A 75 -11.90 -15.57 0.85
C GLU A 75 -12.78 -14.44 1.37
N MET A 76 -12.34 -13.17 1.23
CA MET A 76 -13.05 -12.01 1.72
C MET A 76 -13.78 -11.23 0.62
N GLY A 77 -13.53 -11.54 -0.66
CA GLY A 77 -14.13 -10.87 -1.79
C GLY A 77 -13.67 -9.43 -2.01
N VAL A 78 -12.52 -9.04 -1.45
CA VAL A 78 -11.99 -7.68 -1.53
C VAL A 78 -10.99 -7.60 -2.68
N VAL A 79 -11.34 -6.89 -3.74
CA VAL A 79 -10.43 -6.62 -4.85
C VAL A 79 -9.27 -5.75 -4.39
N CYS A 80 -8.06 -6.27 -4.44
CA CYS A 80 -6.88 -5.61 -3.87
C CYS A 80 -5.62 -5.85 -4.71
N GLY A 81 -4.59 -5.00 -4.51
CA GLY A 81 -3.29 -5.11 -5.15
C GLY A 81 -2.28 -5.94 -4.34
N PHE A 82 -1.02 -5.92 -4.74
CA PHE A 82 0.06 -6.65 -4.07
C PHE A 82 0.94 -5.76 -3.18
N ALA A 83 1.05 -4.46 -3.44
CA ALA A 83 1.93 -3.54 -2.71
C ALA A 83 1.72 -3.61 -1.20
N ASP A 84 0.46 -3.60 -0.76
CA ASP A 84 0.04 -3.63 0.64
C ASP A 84 0.42 -4.92 1.38
N ARG A 85 0.87 -5.94 0.67
CA ARG A 85 1.32 -7.22 1.24
C ARG A 85 2.84 -7.32 1.24
N TYR A 86 3.47 -6.84 0.18
CA TYR A 86 4.92 -6.88 0.07
C TYR A 86 5.61 -5.83 0.97
N ALA A 87 5.12 -4.59 0.96
CA ALA A 87 5.73 -3.54 1.77
C ALA A 87 5.75 -3.85 3.28
N PRO A 88 4.66 -4.31 3.92
CA PRO A 88 4.70 -4.69 5.34
C PRO A 88 5.57 -5.92 5.63
N VAL A 89 5.70 -6.83 4.69
CA VAL A 89 6.52 -8.04 4.89
C VAL A 89 8.01 -7.70 4.91
N PHE A 90 8.46 -6.90 3.95
CA PHE A 90 9.89 -6.62 3.77
C PHE A 90 10.34 -5.34 4.46
N GLY A 91 9.41 -4.42 4.77
CA GLY A 91 9.75 -3.09 5.29
C GLY A 91 10.41 -2.20 4.24
N ASP A 92 10.93 -1.06 4.68
CA ASP A 92 11.70 -0.16 3.85
C ASP A 92 10.89 0.66 2.83
N ILE A 93 11.53 1.59 2.14
CA ILE A 93 11.07 2.13 0.87
C ILE A 93 11.57 1.20 -0.23
N ALA A 94 10.70 0.83 -1.16
CA ALA A 94 11.05 -0.08 -2.21
C ALA A 94 10.46 0.31 -3.57
N TYR A 95 11.16 -0.09 -4.61
CA TYR A 95 10.60 -0.16 -5.95
C TYR A 95 10.00 -1.55 -6.18
N LEU A 96 8.73 -1.59 -6.56
CA LEU A 96 8.02 -2.83 -6.87
C LEU A 96 7.77 -2.93 -8.37
N SER A 97 8.14 -4.07 -8.96
CA SER A 97 7.79 -4.39 -10.34
C SER A 97 6.82 -5.57 -10.40
N TYR A 98 5.71 -5.34 -11.06
CA TYR A 98 4.64 -6.33 -11.26
C TYR A 98 4.74 -7.01 -12.63
N HIS A 99 5.92 -7.07 -13.22
CA HIS A 99 6.11 -7.70 -14.52
C HIS A 99 5.62 -9.16 -14.50
N GLY A 100 4.71 -9.50 -15.38
CA GLY A 100 4.10 -10.83 -15.46
C GLY A 100 2.91 -11.08 -14.51
N LYS A 101 2.70 -10.25 -13.49
CA LYS A 101 1.61 -10.41 -12.50
C LYS A 101 0.32 -9.72 -12.94
N LEU A 102 -0.29 -10.20 -13.99
CA LEU A 102 -1.51 -9.58 -14.52
C LEU A 102 -2.75 -10.44 -14.31
N TRP A 103 -2.54 -11.69 -14.02
CA TRP A 103 -3.56 -12.70 -13.89
C TRP A 103 -3.24 -13.56 -12.69
N HIS A 104 -4.26 -13.92 -11.94
CA HIS A 104 -4.11 -14.92 -10.89
C HIS A 104 -3.93 -16.30 -11.53
N ALA A 105 -2.69 -16.74 -11.57
CA ALA A 105 -2.32 -18.12 -11.85
C ALA A 105 -2.17 -18.89 -10.54
N PRO A 106 -2.05 -20.22 -10.57
CA PRO A 106 -1.62 -20.99 -9.40
C PRO A 106 -0.32 -20.44 -8.81
N LEU A 107 -0.20 -20.44 -7.48
CA LEU A 107 0.92 -19.81 -6.77
C LEU A 107 2.30 -20.31 -7.26
N GLY A 108 2.38 -21.57 -7.71
CA GLY A 108 3.61 -22.15 -8.25
C GLY A 108 4.01 -21.65 -9.65
N ASP A 109 3.05 -21.10 -10.40
CA ASP A 109 3.22 -20.74 -11.81
C ASP A 109 3.26 -19.21 -11.99
N GLU A 110 2.75 -18.45 -11.03
CA GLU A 110 2.72 -17.00 -11.10
C GLU A 110 4.04 -16.40 -10.61
N PRO A 111 4.66 -15.48 -11.36
CA PRO A 111 5.88 -14.81 -10.90
C PRO A 111 5.61 -13.96 -9.67
N PHE A 112 6.54 -13.97 -8.73
CA PHE A 112 6.51 -13.06 -7.59
C PHE A 112 6.76 -11.61 -8.02
N VAL A 113 6.27 -10.68 -7.21
CA VAL A 113 6.62 -9.26 -7.36
C VAL A 113 8.14 -9.09 -7.13
N THR A 114 8.79 -8.35 -7.99
CA THR A 114 10.16 -7.92 -7.71
C THR A 114 10.12 -6.81 -6.67
N TYR A 115 10.72 -7.06 -5.52
CA TYR A 115 10.86 -6.11 -4.42
C TYR A 115 12.30 -5.64 -4.33
N GLU A 116 12.57 -4.37 -4.64
CA GLU A 116 13.91 -3.77 -4.61
C GLU A 116 13.98 -2.74 -3.48
N PRO A 117 14.63 -3.05 -2.33
CA PRO A 117 14.73 -2.14 -1.20
C PRO A 117 15.66 -0.97 -1.52
N LEU A 118 15.23 0.25 -1.23
CA LEU A 118 15.93 1.50 -1.51
C LEU A 118 16.27 2.31 -0.26
N GLY A 119 15.78 1.92 0.92
CA GLY A 119 15.90 2.72 2.13
C GLY A 119 17.31 3.00 2.59
N ARG A 120 18.29 2.18 2.20
CA ARG A 120 19.71 2.49 2.47
C ARG A 120 20.18 3.82 1.86
N PHE A 121 19.44 4.33 0.86
CA PHE A 121 19.73 5.60 0.19
C PHE A 121 18.93 6.78 0.71
N CYS A 122 17.97 6.54 1.64
CA CYS A 122 17.01 7.55 2.07
C CYS A 122 16.47 7.31 3.49
N ARG A 123 17.29 6.74 4.40
CA ARG A 123 16.88 6.43 5.78
C ARG A 123 16.53 7.67 6.61
N GLU A 124 17.08 8.81 6.26
CA GLU A 124 16.83 10.11 6.89
C GLU A 124 15.48 10.70 6.51
N LEU A 125 14.82 10.16 5.49
CA LEU A 125 13.54 10.70 5.05
C LEU A 125 12.44 10.41 6.06
N GLN A 126 11.61 11.41 6.27
CA GLN A 126 10.36 11.31 7.00
C GLN A 126 9.24 11.82 6.11
N PHE A 127 8.14 11.06 6.12
CA PHE A 127 6.94 11.50 5.45
C PHE A 127 5.96 12.10 6.44
N CYS A 128 5.29 13.17 6.05
CA CYS A 128 4.16 13.73 6.77
C CYS A 128 2.90 13.02 6.29
N VAL A 129 2.17 12.38 7.18
CA VAL A 129 0.95 11.63 6.87
C VAL A 129 -0.24 12.33 7.49
N ALA A 130 -1.34 12.42 6.74
CA ALA A 130 -2.62 12.89 7.26
C ALA A 130 -3.73 11.95 6.79
N THR A 131 -4.54 11.45 7.73
CA THR A 131 -5.75 10.70 7.41
C THR A 131 -6.92 11.65 7.24
N THR A 132 -7.91 11.29 6.41
CA THR A 132 -9.14 12.07 6.29
C THR A 132 -10.15 11.72 7.39
N GLY A 133 -9.97 10.61 8.12
CA GLY A 133 -10.96 10.07 9.03
C GLY A 133 -12.18 9.44 8.34
N LEU A 134 -12.31 9.58 7.02
CA LEU A 134 -13.43 9.04 6.27
C LEU A 134 -13.24 7.56 5.97
N ARG A 135 -14.23 6.77 6.34
CA ARG A 135 -14.24 5.33 6.04
C ARG A 135 -14.72 5.08 4.63
N ARG A 136 -13.92 4.36 3.85
CA ARG A 136 -14.31 3.88 2.52
C ARG A 136 -13.86 2.43 2.32
N ASP A 137 -14.64 1.74 1.49
CA ASP A 137 -14.29 0.40 1.01
C ASP A 137 -13.34 0.53 -0.20
N SER A 138 -12.11 0.06 -0.04
CA SER A 138 -11.11 0.07 -1.12
C SER A 138 -11.51 -0.82 -2.30
N GLY A 139 -12.23 -1.91 -2.05
CA GLY A 139 -12.72 -2.82 -3.09
C GLY A 139 -13.65 -2.12 -4.08
N SER A 140 -14.51 -1.22 -3.59
CA SER A 140 -15.43 -0.45 -4.44
C SER A 140 -14.71 0.50 -5.42
N VAL A 141 -13.49 0.92 -5.09
CA VAL A 141 -12.64 1.74 -5.98
C VAL A 141 -11.84 0.88 -6.94
N HIS A 142 -11.22 -0.19 -6.43
CA HIS A 142 -10.34 -1.04 -7.23
C HIS A 142 -11.10 -1.89 -8.27
N ALA A 143 -12.29 -2.39 -7.94
CA ALA A 143 -13.03 -3.29 -8.81
C ALA A 143 -13.34 -2.69 -10.20
N PRO A 144 -13.96 -1.50 -10.32
CA PRO A 144 -14.25 -0.91 -11.64
C PRO A 144 -12.97 -0.50 -12.38
N MET A 145 -11.93 -0.03 -11.68
CA MET A 145 -10.64 0.32 -12.28
C MET A 145 -9.96 -0.92 -12.86
N ARG A 146 -9.91 -2.02 -12.12
CA ARG A 146 -9.33 -3.30 -12.59
C ARG A 146 -10.09 -3.85 -13.79
N ALA A 147 -11.42 -3.90 -13.73
CA ALA A 147 -12.23 -4.42 -14.81
C ALA A 147 -11.97 -3.65 -16.12
N ARG A 148 -11.97 -2.32 -16.06
CA ARG A 148 -11.69 -1.47 -17.21
C ARG A 148 -10.25 -1.62 -17.72
N TYR A 149 -9.26 -1.59 -16.81
CA TYR A 149 -7.86 -1.80 -17.16
C TYR A 149 -7.65 -3.12 -17.92
N LEU A 150 -8.24 -4.21 -17.43
CA LEU A 150 -8.13 -5.51 -18.08
C LEU A 150 -8.82 -5.55 -19.45
N ALA A 151 -9.96 -4.87 -19.62
CA ALA A 151 -10.63 -4.75 -20.90
C ALA A 151 -9.77 -3.98 -21.92
N GLU A 152 -9.24 -2.81 -21.55
CA GLU A 152 -8.37 -2.01 -22.41
C GLU A 152 -7.04 -2.74 -22.73
N ARG A 153 -6.50 -3.48 -21.78
CA ARG A 153 -5.31 -4.31 -22.01
C ARG A 153 -5.56 -5.41 -23.05
N ARG A 154 -6.71 -6.11 -22.99
CA ARG A 154 -7.09 -7.11 -23.99
C ARG A 154 -7.26 -6.47 -25.37
N ALA A 155 -7.80 -5.26 -25.41
CA ALA A 155 -7.94 -4.49 -26.66
C ALA A 155 -6.59 -3.92 -27.17
N GLY A 156 -5.53 -3.96 -26.37
CA GLY A 156 -4.20 -3.43 -26.68
C GLY A 156 -4.07 -1.91 -26.55
N SER A 157 -5.16 -1.19 -26.30
CA SER A 157 -5.18 0.27 -26.17
C SER A 157 -6.34 0.75 -25.30
N GLY A 158 -6.21 1.96 -24.75
CA GLY A 158 -7.24 2.66 -24.00
C GLY A 158 -6.67 3.73 -23.08
N PRO A 159 -7.50 4.69 -22.66
CA PRO A 159 -7.05 5.81 -21.83
C PRO A 159 -6.57 5.38 -20.48
N LEU A 160 -7.20 4.40 -19.82
CA LEU A 160 -6.78 3.91 -18.51
C LEU A 160 -5.45 3.15 -18.62
N LEU A 161 -5.27 2.33 -19.68
CA LEU A 161 -4.02 1.64 -19.94
C LEU A 161 -2.87 2.64 -20.19
N ALA A 162 -3.12 3.74 -20.90
CA ALA A 162 -2.13 4.80 -21.14
C ALA A 162 -1.72 5.50 -19.83
N LEU A 163 -2.69 5.83 -18.97
CA LEU A 163 -2.44 6.41 -17.66
C LEU A 163 -1.65 5.44 -16.74
N ALA A 164 -2.00 4.15 -16.75
CA ALA A 164 -1.28 3.14 -15.96
C ALA A 164 0.20 3.00 -16.38
N ARG A 165 0.49 3.11 -17.69
CA ARG A 165 1.88 3.13 -18.18
C ARG A 165 2.65 4.36 -17.66
N GLN A 166 2.02 5.55 -17.69
CA GLN A 166 2.63 6.76 -17.13
C GLN A 166 2.85 6.64 -15.62
N MET A 167 1.92 6.02 -14.87
CA MET A 167 2.12 5.74 -13.44
C MET A 167 3.35 4.86 -13.20
N GLY A 168 3.53 3.81 -13.98
CA GLY A 168 4.74 2.97 -13.91
C GLY A 168 6.01 3.77 -14.18
N GLU A 169 5.97 4.72 -15.10
CA GLU A 169 7.10 5.61 -15.40
C GLU A 169 7.41 6.54 -14.22
N THR A 170 6.40 7.12 -13.53
CA THR A 170 6.65 7.94 -12.34
C THR A 170 7.33 7.15 -11.22
N ALA A 171 6.94 5.90 -11.01
CA ALA A 171 7.57 5.03 -10.02
C ALA A 171 9.04 4.75 -10.37
N TRP A 172 9.33 4.47 -11.64
CA TRP A 172 10.70 4.26 -12.11
C TRP A 172 11.56 5.52 -11.99
N ARG A 173 11.04 6.68 -12.37
CA ARG A 173 11.74 7.99 -12.23
C ARG A 173 11.95 8.33 -10.76
N GLY A 174 10.97 8.08 -9.90
CA GLY A 174 11.08 8.24 -8.45
C GLY A 174 12.20 7.37 -7.85
N LYS A 175 12.33 6.12 -8.28
CA LYS A 175 13.47 5.26 -7.93
C LYS A 175 14.81 5.91 -8.31
N ILE A 176 14.94 6.40 -9.55
CA ILE A 176 16.18 7.03 -10.01
C ILE A 176 16.48 8.31 -9.22
N ALA A 177 15.45 9.10 -8.90
CA ALA A 177 15.61 10.30 -8.06
C ALA A 177 16.15 9.94 -6.67
N LEU A 178 15.57 8.91 -6.02
CA LEU A 178 16.08 8.40 -4.73
C LEU A 178 17.54 7.98 -4.80
N LEU A 179 17.91 7.19 -5.82
CA LEU A 179 19.29 6.73 -6.00
C LEU A 179 20.30 7.86 -6.24
N ARG A 180 19.84 9.01 -6.71
CA ARG A 180 20.64 10.23 -6.94
C ARG A 180 20.59 11.22 -5.80
N GLY A 181 19.74 10.99 -4.78
CA GLY A 181 19.49 11.95 -3.71
C GLY A 181 18.74 13.20 -4.18
N ASP A 182 18.07 13.15 -5.34
CA ASP A 182 17.29 14.26 -5.90
C ASP A 182 15.86 14.26 -5.33
N LEU A 183 15.71 14.82 -4.13
CA LEU A 183 14.43 14.89 -3.45
C LEU A 183 13.43 15.82 -4.18
N ALA A 184 13.91 16.84 -4.89
CA ALA A 184 13.05 17.71 -5.66
C ALA A 184 12.42 16.96 -6.84
N GLU A 185 13.20 16.13 -7.54
CA GLU A 185 12.65 15.26 -8.59
C GLU A 185 11.72 14.20 -8.03
N LEU A 186 12.06 13.58 -6.90
CA LEU A 186 11.17 12.65 -6.21
C LEU A 186 9.81 13.30 -5.91
N GLY A 187 9.83 14.53 -5.38
CA GLY A 187 8.63 15.30 -5.11
C GLY A 187 7.79 15.55 -6.37
N ARG A 188 8.42 15.95 -7.47
CA ARG A 188 7.73 16.11 -8.78
C ARG A 188 7.08 14.81 -9.26
N GLN A 189 7.75 13.66 -9.07
CA GLN A 189 7.18 12.37 -9.46
C GLN A 189 6.02 11.95 -8.54
N ILE A 190 6.05 12.30 -7.26
CA ILE A 190 4.94 12.11 -6.32
C ILE A 190 3.72 12.94 -6.78
N ASP A 191 3.90 14.22 -7.07
CA ASP A 191 2.83 15.10 -7.57
C ASP A 191 2.26 14.59 -8.90
N ARG A 192 3.14 14.22 -9.83
CA ARG A 192 2.71 13.67 -11.12
C ARG A 192 1.91 12.38 -10.96
N ASN A 193 2.30 11.54 -10.02
CA ASN A 193 1.56 10.31 -9.71
C ASN A 193 0.17 10.63 -9.15
N GLN A 194 0.03 11.66 -8.30
CA GLN A 194 -1.28 12.14 -7.80
C GLN A 194 -2.20 12.56 -8.96
N GLU A 195 -1.70 13.37 -9.90
CA GLU A 195 -2.46 13.79 -11.07
C GLU A 195 -2.95 12.61 -11.91
N LEU A 196 -2.09 11.57 -12.08
CA LEU A 196 -2.42 10.39 -12.86
C LEU A 196 -3.47 9.52 -12.15
N VAL A 197 -3.37 9.34 -10.82
CA VAL A 197 -4.38 8.62 -10.05
C VAL A 197 -5.72 9.33 -10.16
N ASP A 198 -5.73 10.64 -10.00
CA ASP A 198 -6.93 11.46 -10.13
C ASP A 198 -7.59 11.31 -11.52
N ALA A 199 -6.79 11.37 -12.58
CA ALA A 199 -7.26 11.13 -13.93
C ALA A 199 -7.79 9.71 -14.14
N MET A 200 -7.12 8.68 -13.58
CA MET A 200 -7.58 7.29 -13.65
C MET A 200 -8.93 7.11 -12.95
N MET A 201 -9.08 7.70 -11.77
CA MET A 201 -10.33 7.63 -11.01
C MET A 201 -11.47 8.30 -11.76
N ARG A 202 -11.26 9.49 -12.35
CA ARG A 202 -12.25 10.19 -13.19
C ARG A 202 -12.65 9.36 -14.41
N GLN A 203 -11.69 8.69 -15.05
CA GLN A 203 -11.98 7.75 -16.16
C GLN A 203 -12.86 6.57 -15.73
N CYS A 204 -12.87 6.23 -14.47
CA CYS A 204 -13.68 5.14 -13.90
C CYS A 204 -15.00 5.63 -13.25
N GLY A 205 -15.37 6.91 -13.44
CA GLY A 205 -16.64 7.45 -12.99
C GLY A 205 -16.59 8.13 -11.62
N PHE A 206 -15.43 8.22 -10.98
CA PHE A 206 -15.26 8.97 -9.73
C PHE A 206 -15.08 10.47 -10.03
N THR A 207 -16.18 11.19 -10.09
CA THR A 207 -16.20 12.62 -10.51
C THR A 207 -15.33 13.54 -9.65
N ALA A 208 -15.22 13.22 -8.34
CA ALA A 208 -14.32 13.91 -7.41
C ALA A 208 -12.85 13.45 -7.50
N GLY A 209 -12.51 12.59 -8.46
CA GLY A 209 -11.16 12.03 -8.56
C GLY A 209 -10.75 11.27 -7.30
N ALA A 210 -9.59 11.60 -6.72
CA ALA A 210 -9.08 11.00 -5.50
C ALA A 210 -9.91 11.33 -4.24
N GLY A 211 -10.69 12.40 -4.28
CA GLY A 211 -11.57 12.87 -3.19
C GLY A 211 -11.29 14.31 -2.80
N VAL A 212 -12.35 15.04 -2.46
CA VAL A 212 -12.26 16.47 -2.12
C VAL A 212 -11.35 16.71 -0.91
N GLU A 213 -11.48 15.87 0.12
CA GLU A 213 -10.67 15.94 1.35
C GLU A 213 -9.20 15.59 1.09
N VAL A 214 -8.96 14.63 0.20
CA VAL A 214 -7.61 14.28 -0.26
C VAL A 214 -6.97 15.47 -0.96
N ASP A 215 -7.69 16.09 -1.92
CA ASP A 215 -7.20 17.26 -2.66
C ASP A 215 -6.93 18.46 -1.75
N LEU A 216 -7.76 18.65 -0.71
CA LEU A 216 -7.57 19.71 0.29
C LEU A 216 -6.27 19.48 1.07
N LEU A 217 -6.04 18.28 1.59
CA LEU A 217 -4.84 17.97 2.36
C LEU A 217 -3.58 18.00 1.50
N VAL A 218 -3.65 17.50 0.25
CA VAL A 218 -2.53 17.59 -0.71
C VAL A 218 -2.16 19.05 -0.97
N ARG A 219 -3.14 19.93 -1.22
CA ARG A 219 -2.90 21.38 -1.40
C ARG A 219 -2.28 21.99 -0.16
N ALA A 220 -2.83 21.74 1.02
CA ALA A 220 -2.28 22.28 2.27
C ALA A 220 -0.82 21.89 2.48
N ALA A 221 -0.46 20.63 2.21
CA ALA A 221 0.93 20.20 2.27
C ALA A 221 1.83 20.94 1.25
N LYS A 222 1.35 21.09 0.03
CA LYS A 222 2.10 21.80 -1.04
C LYS A 222 2.28 23.28 -0.72
N ASP A 223 1.24 23.95 -0.27
CA ASP A 223 1.27 25.39 0.12
C ASP A 223 2.22 25.61 1.32
N ALA A 224 2.39 24.61 2.18
CA ALA A 224 3.37 24.60 3.27
C ALA A 224 4.79 24.23 2.83
N GLY A 225 5.05 24.02 1.54
CA GLY A 225 6.37 23.80 0.98
C GLY A 225 6.77 22.32 0.84
N ALA A 226 5.85 21.37 0.95
CA ALA A 226 6.16 19.97 0.64
C ALA A 226 6.66 19.84 -0.81
N LEU A 227 7.72 19.05 -1.00
CA LEU A 227 8.30 18.77 -2.32
C LEU A 227 7.33 18.02 -3.23
N GLY A 228 6.52 17.12 -2.64
CA GLY A 228 5.45 16.41 -3.31
C GLY A 228 4.47 15.85 -2.29
N ALA A 229 3.20 15.68 -2.71
CA ALA A 229 2.16 15.10 -1.86
C ALA A 229 1.16 14.31 -2.70
N LYS A 230 0.68 13.17 -2.17
CA LYS A 230 -0.31 12.35 -2.85
C LYS A 230 -1.10 11.47 -1.89
N LEU A 231 -2.20 10.94 -2.39
CA LEU A 231 -2.96 9.93 -1.67
C LEU A 231 -2.14 8.65 -1.46
N THR A 232 -2.44 7.92 -0.38
CA THR A 232 -2.06 6.51 -0.19
C THR A 232 -3.31 5.63 -0.20
N GLY A 233 -3.16 4.39 -0.68
CA GLY A 233 -4.28 3.46 -0.85
C GLY A 233 -5.13 3.73 -2.09
N ALA A 234 -6.40 3.32 -2.03
CA ALA A 234 -7.31 3.31 -3.18
C ALA A 234 -7.87 4.70 -3.56
N GLY A 235 -7.85 5.67 -2.66
CA GLY A 235 -8.48 6.98 -2.84
C GLY A 235 -9.97 7.02 -2.47
N GLY A 236 -10.57 8.19 -2.66
CA GLY A 236 -11.95 8.46 -2.26
C GLY A 236 -12.12 8.70 -0.75
N GLY A 237 -11.09 9.04 -0.04
CA GLY A 237 -10.88 9.15 1.40
C GLY A 237 -9.58 8.45 1.77
N GLY A 238 -9.41 8.04 3.02
CA GLY A 238 -8.20 7.37 3.50
C GLY A 238 -7.13 8.35 3.97
N ALA A 239 -5.94 8.33 3.41
CA ALA A 239 -4.85 9.21 3.82
C ALA A 239 -4.07 9.79 2.64
N ILE A 240 -3.29 10.81 2.94
CA ILE A 240 -2.23 11.32 2.08
C ILE A 240 -0.88 11.13 2.76
N PHE A 241 0.17 11.11 1.96
CA PHE A 241 1.52 11.39 2.46
C PHE A 241 2.15 12.55 1.68
N ALA A 242 3.01 13.29 2.36
CA ALA A 242 3.76 14.39 1.80
C ALA A 242 5.24 14.24 2.11
N LEU A 243 6.09 14.54 1.14
CA LEU A 243 7.54 14.62 1.29
C LEU A 243 7.91 16.07 1.59
N ALA A 244 8.28 16.36 2.82
CA ALA A 244 8.80 17.69 3.20
C ALA A 244 10.30 17.81 2.86
N PRO A 245 10.80 19.03 2.60
CA PRO A 245 12.23 19.26 2.65
C PRO A 245 12.78 18.90 4.04
N PRO A 246 14.02 18.37 4.16
CA PRO A 246 14.62 18.07 5.45
C PRO A 246 14.60 19.27 6.40
N GLY A 247 14.07 19.05 7.63
CA GLY A 247 13.92 20.08 8.65
C GLY A 247 12.66 20.97 8.52
N CYS A 248 11.82 20.75 7.50
CA CYS A 248 10.55 21.46 7.30
C CYS A 248 9.32 20.60 7.65
N GLU A 249 9.52 19.41 8.20
CA GLU A 249 8.46 18.44 8.50
C GLU A 249 7.41 19.01 9.45
N ALA A 250 7.84 19.72 10.49
CA ALA A 250 6.94 20.34 11.45
C ALA A 250 5.98 21.34 10.79
N GLN A 251 6.49 22.18 9.88
CA GLN A 251 5.68 23.15 9.15
C GLN A 251 4.59 22.47 8.31
N VAL A 252 4.93 21.38 7.60
CA VAL A 252 3.98 20.63 6.79
C VAL A 252 2.95 19.92 7.66
N LEU A 253 3.37 19.31 8.79
CA LEU A 253 2.46 18.67 9.74
C LEU A 253 1.47 19.67 10.35
N ASP A 254 1.92 20.86 10.72
CA ASP A 254 1.07 21.90 11.30
C ASP A 254 0.05 22.42 10.27
N ALA A 255 0.46 22.60 9.02
CA ALA A 255 -0.44 22.97 7.93
C ALA A 255 -1.51 21.89 7.67
N LEU A 256 -1.12 20.62 7.71
CA LEU A 256 -2.05 19.49 7.57
C LEU A 256 -3.07 19.45 8.73
N ARG A 257 -2.63 19.65 9.97
CA ARG A 257 -3.53 19.74 11.14
C ARG A 257 -4.51 20.89 11.02
N ALA A 258 -4.02 22.07 10.63
CA ALA A 258 -4.85 23.25 10.45
C ALA A 258 -5.90 23.03 9.34
N ALA A 259 -5.49 22.45 8.20
CA ALA A 259 -6.38 22.13 7.10
C ALA A 259 -7.44 21.09 7.46
N ALA A 260 -7.06 20.01 8.17
CA ALA A 260 -7.99 18.99 8.65
C ALA A 260 -9.03 19.59 9.61
N THR A 261 -8.59 20.43 10.55
CA THR A 261 -9.47 21.13 11.50
C THR A 261 -10.44 22.06 10.76
N ALA A 262 -9.93 22.88 9.84
CA ALA A 262 -10.75 23.82 9.07
C ALA A 262 -11.80 23.13 8.17
N ALA A 263 -11.48 21.92 7.71
CA ALA A 263 -12.39 21.08 6.93
C ALA A 263 -13.37 20.24 7.80
N GLY A 264 -13.29 20.33 9.13
CA GLY A 264 -14.13 19.53 10.02
C GLY A 264 -13.84 18.03 10.00
N LEU A 265 -12.61 17.62 9.67
CA LEU A 265 -12.19 16.22 9.67
C LEU A 265 -11.84 15.77 11.11
N VAL A 266 -12.87 15.53 11.92
CA VAL A 266 -12.74 15.29 13.36
C VAL A 266 -11.95 14.02 13.72
N ASP A 267 -12.00 13.00 12.86
CA ASP A 267 -11.28 11.72 13.04
C ASP A 267 -9.94 11.69 12.27
N SER A 268 -9.46 12.85 11.81
CA SER A 268 -8.18 12.97 11.11
C SER A 268 -7.02 12.84 12.10
N GLU A 269 -6.05 12.02 11.73
CA GLU A 269 -4.76 11.90 12.43
C GLU A 269 -3.66 12.46 11.54
N VAL A 270 -2.73 13.24 12.12
CA VAL A 270 -1.58 13.83 11.43
C VAL A 270 -0.31 13.52 12.17
N PHE A 271 0.60 12.81 11.55
CA PHE A 271 1.85 12.33 12.17
C PHE A 271 3.01 12.24 11.17
N ALA A 272 4.24 12.18 11.72
CA ALA A 272 5.43 11.88 10.94
C ALA A 272 5.61 10.36 10.83
N ALA A 273 5.94 9.88 9.63
CA ALA A 273 6.22 8.48 9.34
C ALA A 273 7.68 8.33 8.87
N PRO A 274 8.58 7.89 9.75
CA PRO A 274 9.96 7.62 9.37
C PRO A 274 10.05 6.36 8.50
N VAL A 275 11.08 6.30 7.66
CA VAL A 275 11.39 5.09 6.91
C VAL A 275 11.94 4.03 7.87
N THR A 276 11.30 2.87 7.95
CA THR A 276 11.74 1.75 8.76
C THR A 276 12.26 0.61 7.91
N ALA A 277 13.44 0.10 8.24
CA ALA A 277 14.03 -1.05 7.55
C ALA A 277 13.42 -2.39 7.99
N ARG A 278 12.61 -2.40 9.06
CA ARG A 278 12.00 -3.64 9.58
C ARG A 278 10.60 -3.83 9.00
N GLY A 279 10.41 -4.98 8.35
CA GLY A 279 9.10 -5.48 7.99
C GLY A 279 8.54 -6.44 9.05
N LEU A 280 7.88 -7.49 8.58
CA LEU A 280 7.28 -8.53 9.41
C LEU A 280 8.34 -9.24 10.26
N THR A 281 8.11 -9.29 11.57
CA THR A 281 8.96 -10.02 12.51
C THR A 281 8.12 -11.02 13.30
N VAL A 282 8.72 -12.15 13.65
CA VAL A 282 8.11 -13.18 14.51
C VAL A 282 9.04 -13.46 15.68
N GLU A 283 8.55 -13.20 16.88
CA GLU A 283 9.26 -13.46 18.11
C GLU A 283 8.55 -14.59 18.85
N ARG A 284 9.31 -15.49 19.45
CA ARG A 284 8.76 -16.52 20.35
C ARG A 284 8.88 -16.00 21.78
N ALA A 285 7.77 -16.05 22.51
CA ALA A 285 7.84 -15.86 23.95
C ALA A 285 8.73 -16.98 24.54
N ALA A 286 9.63 -16.58 25.43
CA ALA A 286 10.53 -17.49 26.14
C ALA A 286 9.74 -18.44 27.07
#